data_1a69896b30821b0d8813c2cdd50cc2d5
#
_entry.id   1a69896b30821b0d8813c2cdd50cc2d5
#
_cell.length_a   1.000
_cell.length_b   1.000
_cell.length_c   1.000
_cell.angle_alpha   90.00
_cell.angle_beta   90.00
_cell.angle_gamma   90.00
#
_symmetry.space_group_name_H-M   'P 1'
#
loop_
_entity.id
_entity.type
_entity.pdbx_description
1 polymer ?
#
loop_
_entity_poly.entity_id
_entity_poly.type
_entity_poly.pdbx_seq_one_letter_code
_entity_poly.pdbx_strand_id
1 'polypeptide(L)'
;MSPAHRPDQHPDVARSSEPSARSTTRAPSPTYLAGSGATAALVVTALLVLTQLYAAIPLLTPISTDLHGSATVALSTAFSLTYAMGFLIWGPVSDHYGRRRTMALALGTLTVSTVCCALAPSLPALAALRAIQGLSASGFAPVALAYLSEALAPPRRAGAIGAMSTSFLVAGIVGQVLASLVALHLGWRWFFPLCGGLLAVALAAVLAVVHDAASGPSGSSLRGQFASLGRLAVRPAVLALSLAHVTLLMVFVAMYTGIGGHLESLGMRPSTIILIRLAALPAMFLSLVAGRLAVRWSWAQIARLGFGVSALGMLGEALLAQSLAGLVACSVVYVAGVALAAPAMISLYGLVSAPNRGSGMALNGFILFVGTSAGPLLASSAPTFRTLALILTGILAVALAAITGFKALADADR
;
A
#
# COMPACT_ATOMS: atom_id res chain seq x y z
N MET A 1 69.09 54.13 38.71
CA MET A 1 70.42 53.47 38.78
C MET A 1 70.31 52.16 38.05
N SER A 2 70.94 52.15 36.90
CA SER A 2 71.32 50.95 36.10
C SER A 2 72.41 50.18 36.85
N PRO A 3 72.90 48.96 36.49
CA PRO A 3 72.93 48.32 35.17
C PRO A 3 72.69 46.78 35.21
N ALA A 4 72.38 46.21 34.07
CA ALA A 4 73.10 45.35 33.16
C ALA A 4 73.58 43.95 33.65
N HIS A 5 73.20 42.89 32.95
CA HIS A 5 74.08 42.15 32.05
C HIS A 5 73.41 40.97 31.35
N ARG A 6 73.52 40.88 30.05
CA ARG A 6 73.57 39.69 29.19
C ARG A 6 74.94 38.95 29.41
N PRO A 7 75.15 37.72 28.92
CA PRO A 7 74.82 37.17 27.62
C PRO A 7 74.64 35.61 27.53
N ASP A 8 74.15 35.19 26.38
CA ASP A 8 74.56 34.09 25.47
C ASP A 8 74.47 32.61 25.88
N GLN A 9 73.81 31.79 25.16
CA GLN A 9 74.26 31.11 23.94
C GLN A 9 73.31 30.04 23.48
N HIS A 10 73.09 29.97 22.20
CA HIS A 10 72.52 28.85 21.39
C HIS A 10 73.45 27.59 21.49
N PRO A 11 73.02 26.34 21.06
CA PRO A 11 72.40 26.10 19.74
C PRO A 11 71.35 24.97 19.61
N ASP A 12 70.63 25.10 18.51
CA ASP A 12 70.10 24.06 17.60
C ASP A 12 69.94 22.61 18.07
N VAL A 13 68.78 22.10 17.94
CA VAL A 13 68.49 20.92 17.10
C VAL A 13 67.03 20.98 16.56
N ALA A 14 66.95 21.35 15.29
CA ALA A 14 65.78 21.10 14.46
C ALA A 14 65.53 19.58 14.34
N ARG A 15 64.39 19.11 14.78
CA ARG A 15 63.77 17.85 14.30
C ARG A 15 62.43 18.17 13.70
N SER A 16 62.43 18.25 12.39
CA SER A 16 61.33 18.18 11.49
C SER A 16 60.50 16.92 11.79
N SER A 17 59.40 17.07 12.50
CA SER A 17 58.33 16.06 12.52
C SER A 17 57.40 16.34 11.35
N GLU A 18 57.62 15.64 10.24
CA GLU A 18 56.65 15.51 9.15
C GLU A 18 55.29 15.11 9.72
N PRO A 19 54.18 15.78 9.32
CA PRO A 19 52.85 15.31 9.66
C PRO A 19 52.64 14.02 8.88
N SER A 20 52.62 12.90 9.60
CA SER A 20 52.16 11.60 9.13
C SER A 20 50.85 11.79 8.32
N ALA A 21 50.92 11.56 7.02
CA ALA A 21 49.78 11.49 6.13
C ALA A 21 48.81 10.45 6.68
N ARG A 22 47.77 10.93 7.41
CA ARG A 22 46.61 10.09 7.72
C ARG A 22 46.05 9.65 6.39
N SER A 23 46.29 8.39 6.04
CA SER A 23 45.55 7.72 4.98
C SER A 23 44.08 7.80 5.33
N THR A 24 43.37 8.76 4.78
CA THR A 24 41.92 8.77 4.75
C THR A 24 41.54 7.56 3.90
N THR A 25 41.36 6.43 4.55
CA THR A 25 40.64 5.31 3.97
C THR A 25 39.26 5.84 3.59
N ARG A 26 39.13 6.23 2.32
CA ARG A 26 37.90 6.67 1.70
C ARG A 26 36.93 5.51 1.91
N ALA A 27 35.89 5.70 2.75
CA ALA A 27 34.83 4.71 2.93
C ALA A 27 34.35 4.32 1.54
N PRO A 28 34.21 3.03 1.24
CA PRO A 28 33.75 2.58 -0.07
C PRO A 28 32.44 3.30 -0.40
N SER A 29 32.41 3.93 -1.58
CA SER A 29 31.23 4.63 -2.06
C SER A 29 30.05 3.65 -2.03
N PRO A 30 28.87 4.01 -1.48
CA PRO A 30 27.73 3.10 -1.44
C PRO A 30 27.38 2.69 -2.87
N THR A 31 27.51 1.40 -3.15
CA THR A 31 27.17 0.84 -4.46
C THR A 31 25.66 0.76 -4.56
N TYR A 32 25.06 1.68 -5.30
CA TYR A 32 23.63 1.65 -5.58
C TYR A 32 23.33 0.57 -6.62
N LEU A 33 22.56 -0.45 -6.22
CA LEU A 33 22.33 -1.69 -6.98
C LEU A 33 21.14 -1.61 -7.93
N ALA A 34 20.24 -0.64 -7.74
CA ALA A 34 19.01 -0.54 -8.53
C ALA A 34 19.09 0.57 -9.57
N GLY A 35 18.79 0.22 -10.82
CA GLY A 35 18.60 1.15 -11.94
C GLY A 35 17.11 1.46 -12.18
N SER A 36 16.83 2.27 -13.20
CA SER A 36 15.45 2.58 -13.64
C SER A 36 14.65 1.32 -14.05
N GLY A 37 15.31 0.33 -14.65
CA GLY A 37 14.69 -0.94 -15.02
C GLY A 37 14.19 -1.74 -13.81
N ALA A 38 14.95 -1.79 -12.72
CA ALA A 38 14.51 -2.44 -11.48
C ALA A 38 13.31 -1.73 -10.87
N THR A 39 13.31 -0.39 -10.86
CA THR A 39 12.16 0.39 -10.38
C THR A 39 10.91 0.10 -11.23
N ALA A 40 11.02 0.12 -12.55
CA ALA A 40 9.90 -0.16 -13.44
C ALA A 40 9.35 -1.58 -13.25
N ALA A 41 10.22 -2.59 -13.17
CA ALA A 41 9.81 -3.97 -12.91
C ALA A 41 9.06 -4.11 -11.59
N LEU A 42 9.54 -3.50 -10.51
CA LEU A 42 8.89 -3.53 -9.21
C LEU A 42 7.54 -2.80 -9.21
N VAL A 43 7.43 -1.66 -9.88
CA VAL A 43 6.18 -0.89 -10.02
C VAL A 43 5.12 -1.68 -10.80
N VAL A 44 5.49 -2.30 -11.93
CA VAL A 44 4.58 -3.14 -12.70
C VAL A 44 4.18 -4.40 -11.91
N THR A 45 5.13 -5.02 -11.23
CA THR A 45 4.82 -6.18 -10.37
C THR A 45 3.86 -5.80 -9.25
N ALA A 46 4.03 -4.64 -8.62
CA ALA A 46 3.13 -4.15 -7.59
C ALA A 46 1.70 -3.94 -8.10
N LEU A 47 1.56 -3.41 -9.32
CA LEU A 47 0.27 -3.30 -10.00
C LEU A 47 -0.39 -4.68 -10.16
N LEU A 48 0.36 -5.69 -10.66
CA LEU A 48 -0.15 -7.05 -10.89
C LEU A 48 -0.52 -7.76 -9.59
N VAL A 49 0.29 -7.60 -8.54
CA VAL A 49 0.03 -8.17 -7.21
C VAL A 49 -1.25 -7.61 -6.62
N LEU A 50 -1.44 -6.29 -6.65
CA LEU A 50 -2.65 -5.67 -6.11
C LEU A 50 -3.88 -5.83 -7.00
N THR A 51 -3.70 -6.08 -8.29
CA THR A 51 -4.78 -6.50 -9.19
C THR A 51 -5.51 -7.73 -8.65
N GLN A 52 -4.80 -8.69 -8.00
CA GLN A 52 -5.41 -9.88 -7.41
C GLN A 52 -6.40 -9.54 -6.28
N LEU A 53 -6.16 -8.47 -5.54
CA LEU A 53 -7.07 -8.00 -4.48
C LEU A 53 -8.35 -7.41 -5.08
N TYR A 54 -8.19 -6.43 -5.98
CA TYR A 54 -9.32 -5.64 -6.49
C TYR A 54 -10.15 -6.36 -7.54
N ALA A 55 -9.60 -7.38 -8.20
CA ALA A 55 -10.33 -8.27 -9.10
C ALA A 55 -11.49 -9.01 -8.40
N ALA A 56 -11.42 -9.17 -7.08
CA ALA A 56 -12.51 -9.79 -6.31
C ALA A 56 -13.84 -9.08 -6.53
N ILE A 57 -13.85 -7.74 -6.65
CA ILE A 57 -15.09 -6.94 -6.73
C ILE A 57 -15.98 -7.36 -7.91
N PRO A 58 -15.51 -7.32 -9.17
CA PRO A 58 -16.34 -7.72 -10.32
C PRO A 58 -16.53 -9.23 -10.46
N LEU A 59 -15.71 -10.04 -9.80
CA LEU A 59 -15.81 -11.49 -9.88
C LEU A 59 -16.77 -12.08 -8.84
N LEU A 60 -17.29 -11.28 -7.87
CA LEU A 60 -18.20 -11.76 -6.84
C LEU A 60 -19.46 -12.41 -7.44
N THR A 61 -20.17 -11.71 -8.31
CA THR A 61 -21.42 -12.20 -8.91
C THR A 61 -21.20 -13.46 -9.75
N PRO A 62 -20.30 -13.49 -10.76
CA PRO A 62 -20.12 -14.67 -11.60
C PRO A 62 -19.66 -15.91 -10.81
N ILE A 63 -18.81 -15.74 -9.79
CA ILE A 63 -18.35 -16.86 -8.97
C ILE A 63 -19.46 -17.33 -8.02
N SER A 64 -20.23 -16.40 -7.43
CA SER A 64 -21.38 -16.75 -6.57
C SER A 64 -22.43 -17.56 -7.33
N THR A 65 -22.66 -17.24 -8.60
CA THR A 65 -23.58 -17.96 -9.47
C THR A 65 -23.04 -19.35 -9.84
N ASP A 66 -21.78 -19.45 -10.25
CA ASP A 66 -21.18 -20.71 -10.71
C ASP A 66 -20.95 -21.72 -9.56
N LEU A 67 -20.56 -21.25 -8.37
CA LEU A 67 -20.32 -22.09 -7.20
C LEU A 67 -21.48 -22.15 -6.21
N HIS A 68 -22.68 -21.68 -6.62
CA HIS A 68 -23.95 -21.79 -5.89
C HIS A 68 -23.88 -21.31 -4.43
N GLY A 69 -23.39 -20.08 -4.18
CA GLY A 69 -23.33 -19.49 -2.85
C GLY A 69 -22.64 -18.13 -2.81
N SER A 70 -22.64 -17.46 -1.65
CA SER A 70 -21.96 -16.16 -1.53
C SER A 70 -20.44 -16.32 -1.59
N ALA A 71 -19.82 -15.79 -2.64
CA ALA A 71 -18.38 -15.80 -2.82
C ALA A 71 -17.65 -14.73 -1.99
N THR A 72 -18.35 -13.87 -1.24
CA THR A 72 -17.78 -12.72 -0.53
C THR A 72 -16.63 -13.11 0.38
N VAL A 73 -16.86 -14.09 1.27
CA VAL A 73 -15.82 -14.55 2.21
C VAL A 73 -14.70 -15.26 1.45
N ALA A 74 -15.06 -16.17 0.53
CA ALA A 74 -14.09 -16.97 -0.20
C ALA A 74 -13.17 -16.13 -1.08
N LEU A 75 -13.71 -15.17 -1.82
CA LEU A 75 -12.99 -14.42 -2.82
C LEU A 75 -12.29 -13.18 -2.26
N SER A 76 -12.96 -12.44 -1.37
CA SER A 76 -12.51 -11.14 -0.90
C SER A 76 -11.93 -11.18 0.51
N THR A 77 -12.72 -11.62 1.51
CA THR A 77 -12.31 -11.58 2.93
C THR A 77 -11.11 -12.49 3.20
N ALA A 78 -11.10 -13.72 2.67
CA ALA A 78 -10.00 -14.67 2.86
C ALA A 78 -8.67 -14.12 2.35
N PHE A 79 -8.66 -13.50 1.17
CA PHE A 79 -7.48 -12.87 0.61
C PHE A 79 -7.04 -11.65 1.44
N SER A 80 -7.93 -10.69 1.67
CA SER A 80 -7.55 -9.41 2.27
C SER A 80 -7.17 -9.53 3.74
N LEU A 81 -7.77 -10.45 4.49
CA LEU A 81 -7.40 -10.71 5.88
C LEU A 81 -6.00 -11.33 6.00
N THR A 82 -5.70 -12.35 5.19
CA THR A 82 -4.37 -12.97 5.19
C THR A 82 -3.31 -12.04 4.58
N TYR A 83 -3.70 -11.20 3.63
CA TYR A 83 -2.85 -10.12 3.11
C TYR A 83 -2.49 -9.14 4.23
N ALA A 84 -3.46 -8.72 5.06
CA ALA A 84 -3.21 -7.88 6.22
C ALA A 84 -2.22 -8.55 7.20
N MET A 85 -2.47 -9.80 7.58
CA MET A 85 -1.59 -10.55 8.49
C MET A 85 -0.16 -10.65 7.97
N GLY A 86 -0.01 -10.85 6.66
CA GLY A 86 1.30 -10.95 6.03
C GLY A 86 2.15 -9.68 6.13
N PHE A 87 1.54 -8.48 6.20
CA PHE A 87 2.29 -7.25 6.45
C PHE A 87 3.07 -7.27 7.76
N LEU A 88 2.54 -7.95 8.78
CA LEU A 88 3.22 -8.10 10.06
C LEU A 88 4.39 -9.10 10.00
N ILE A 89 4.34 -10.07 9.07
CA ILE A 89 5.25 -11.20 8.99
C ILE A 89 6.41 -10.92 8.03
N TRP A 90 6.10 -10.45 6.80
CA TRP A 90 7.08 -10.40 5.73
C TRP A 90 8.18 -9.34 5.90
N GLY A 91 7.93 -8.27 6.65
CA GLY A 91 8.97 -7.30 7.00
C GLY A 91 10.15 -7.97 7.71
N PRO A 92 9.93 -8.54 8.91
CA PRO A 92 10.94 -9.30 9.65
C PRO A 92 11.57 -10.44 8.86
N VAL A 93 10.77 -11.20 8.10
CA VAL A 93 11.27 -12.30 7.26
C VAL A 93 12.25 -11.79 6.20
N SER A 94 11.93 -10.69 5.55
CA SER A 94 12.80 -10.11 4.50
C SER A 94 14.08 -9.51 5.05
N ASP A 95 14.07 -9.00 6.28
CA ASP A 95 15.25 -8.50 6.98
C ASP A 95 16.23 -9.63 7.33
N HIS A 96 15.71 -10.84 7.56
CA HIS A 96 16.52 -12.01 7.92
C HIS A 96 17.02 -12.79 6.70
N TYR A 97 16.14 -13.07 5.72
CA TYR A 97 16.45 -13.94 4.58
C TYR A 97 16.89 -13.18 3.32
N GLY A 98 16.84 -11.84 3.32
CA GLY A 98 17.16 -10.99 2.18
C GLY A 98 15.94 -10.62 1.34
N ARG A 99 16.00 -9.45 0.72
CA ARG A 99 14.88 -8.87 -0.03
C ARG A 99 14.51 -9.68 -1.28
N ARG A 100 15.51 -10.06 -2.07
CA ARG A 100 15.35 -10.81 -3.32
C ARG A 100 14.71 -12.17 -3.09
N ARG A 101 15.22 -12.95 -2.12
CA ARG A 101 14.71 -14.28 -1.82
C ARG A 101 13.28 -14.23 -1.32
N THR A 102 12.96 -13.27 -0.46
CA THR A 102 11.62 -13.08 0.09
C THR A 102 10.62 -12.71 -1.00
N MET A 103 10.96 -11.75 -1.89
CA MET A 103 10.10 -11.41 -3.03
C MET A 103 9.93 -12.58 -3.99
N ALA A 104 10.98 -13.36 -4.26
CA ALA A 104 10.91 -14.53 -5.13
C ALA A 104 9.98 -15.60 -4.57
N LEU A 105 10.11 -15.93 -3.27
CA LEU A 105 9.24 -16.89 -2.60
C LEU A 105 7.77 -16.42 -2.62
N ALA A 106 7.54 -15.16 -2.25
CA ALA A 106 6.22 -14.55 -2.23
C ALA A 106 5.55 -14.56 -3.61
N LEU A 107 6.26 -14.12 -4.65
CA LEU A 107 5.74 -14.11 -6.03
C LEU A 107 5.57 -15.52 -6.58
N GLY A 108 6.47 -16.45 -6.31
CA GLY A 108 6.37 -17.84 -6.74
C GLY A 108 5.14 -18.53 -6.16
N THR A 109 4.95 -18.42 -4.84
CA THR A 109 3.77 -18.97 -4.15
C THR A 109 2.49 -18.28 -4.61
N LEU A 110 2.53 -16.95 -4.82
CA LEU A 110 1.41 -16.18 -5.36
C LEU A 110 1.04 -16.67 -6.77
N THR A 111 2.02 -16.87 -7.65
CA THR A 111 1.80 -17.35 -9.01
C THR A 111 1.09 -18.71 -9.01
N VAL A 112 1.63 -19.67 -8.26
CA VAL A 112 1.06 -21.02 -8.17
C VAL A 112 -0.35 -20.99 -7.59
N SER A 113 -0.55 -20.34 -6.44
CA SER A 113 -1.87 -20.24 -5.81
C SER A 113 -2.88 -19.49 -6.69
N THR A 114 -2.44 -18.52 -7.49
CA THR A 114 -3.28 -17.82 -8.45
C THR A 114 -3.79 -18.79 -9.52
N VAL A 115 -2.91 -19.55 -10.16
CA VAL A 115 -3.32 -20.54 -11.17
C VAL A 115 -4.27 -21.59 -10.56
N CYS A 116 -3.96 -22.08 -9.35
CA CYS A 116 -4.80 -23.06 -8.66
C CYS A 116 -6.23 -22.54 -8.38
N CYS A 117 -6.44 -21.25 -8.20
CA CYS A 117 -7.78 -20.67 -8.02
C CYS A 117 -8.72 -20.95 -9.20
N ALA A 118 -8.20 -21.09 -10.43
CA ALA A 118 -9.00 -21.46 -11.59
C ALA A 118 -9.64 -22.85 -11.46
N LEU A 119 -8.99 -23.75 -10.71
CA LEU A 119 -9.38 -25.14 -10.54
C LEU A 119 -10.25 -25.37 -9.29
N ALA A 120 -10.58 -24.30 -8.55
CA ALA A 120 -11.37 -24.42 -7.33
C ALA A 120 -12.75 -25.02 -7.59
N PRO A 121 -13.10 -26.19 -7.00
CA PRO A 121 -14.37 -26.84 -7.24
C PRO A 121 -15.50 -26.32 -6.32
N SER A 122 -15.17 -25.55 -5.29
CA SER A 122 -16.10 -25.09 -4.27
C SER A 122 -15.63 -23.79 -3.61
N LEU A 123 -16.55 -23.06 -2.96
CA LEU A 123 -16.22 -21.85 -2.22
C LEU A 123 -15.21 -22.08 -1.08
N PRO A 124 -15.26 -23.15 -0.27
CA PRO A 124 -14.21 -23.41 0.73
C PRO A 124 -12.82 -23.64 0.12
N ALA A 125 -12.74 -24.38 -1.00
CA ALA A 125 -11.47 -24.59 -1.70
C ALA A 125 -10.92 -23.25 -2.25
N LEU A 126 -11.79 -22.44 -2.84
CA LEU A 126 -11.42 -21.11 -3.30
C LEU A 126 -10.95 -20.23 -2.13
N ALA A 127 -11.64 -20.26 -0.97
CA ALA A 127 -11.25 -19.51 0.22
C ALA A 127 -9.85 -19.87 0.70
N ALA A 128 -9.52 -21.17 0.76
CA ALA A 128 -8.19 -21.64 1.15
C ALA A 128 -7.10 -21.17 0.18
N LEU A 129 -7.34 -21.28 -1.12
CA LEU A 129 -6.40 -20.81 -2.15
C LEU A 129 -6.25 -19.28 -2.11
N ARG A 130 -7.34 -18.54 -1.92
CA ARG A 130 -7.32 -17.09 -1.77
C ARG A 130 -6.60 -16.63 -0.50
N ALA A 131 -6.70 -17.40 0.59
CA ALA A 131 -5.94 -17.13 1.81
C ALA A 131 -4.42 -17.30 1.58
N ILE A 132 -4.00 -18.36 0.90
CA ILE A 132 -2.59 -18.56 0.50
C ILE A 132 -2.14 -17.43 -0.43
N GLN A 133 -2.97 -17.07 -1.41
CA GLN A 133 -2.72 -15.95 -2.33
C GLN A 133 -2.51 -14.63 -1.57
N GLY A 134 -3.39 -14.30 -0.63
CA GLY A 134 -3.30 -13.06 0.15
C GLY A 134 -2.05 -12.99 1.00
N LEU A 135 -1.74 -14.07 1.72
CA LEU A 135 -0.52 -14.17 2.52
C LEU A 135 0.74 -14.03 1.66
N SER A 136 0.77 -14.66 0.49
CA SER A 136 1.90 -14.57 -0.43
C SER A 136 2.03 -13.18 -1.05
N ALA A 137 0.93 -12.61 -1.53
CA ALA A 137 0.91 -11.29 -2.17
C ALA A 137 1.45 -10.17 -1.26
N SER A 138 1.15 -10.24 0.05
CA SER A 138 1.63 -9.26 1.04
C SER A 138 3.15 -9.26 1.24
N GLY A 139 3.84 -10.33 0.83
CA GLY A 139 5.30 -10.42 0.87
C GLY A 139 6.02 -9.59 -0.20
N PHE A 140 5.29 -9.01 -1.14
CA PHE A 140 5.91 -8.22 -2.21
C PHE A 140 6.00 -6.72 -1.88
N ALA A 141 4.87 -6.05 -1.63
CA ALA A 141 4.82 -4.58 -1.56
C ALA A 141 5.74 -3.95 -0.48
N PRO A 142 5.71 -4.36 0.79
CA PRO A 142 6.58 -3.80 1.82
C PRO A 142 8.06 -4.12 1.57
N VAL A 143 8.37 -5.31 1.05
CA VAL A 143 9.74 -5.74 0.76
C VAL A 143 10.32 -4.97 -0.43
N ALA A 144 9.52 -4.72 -1.47
CA ALA A 144 9.91 -3.92 -2.62
C ALA A 144 10.16 -2.45 -2.25
N LEU A 145 9.31 -1.87 -1.40
CA LEU A 145 9.51 -0.50 -0.88
C LEU A 145 10.80 -0.40 -0.04
N ALA A 146 11.07 -1.39 0.83
CA ALA A 146 12.30 -1.46 1.59
C ALA A 146 13.52 -1.56 0.65
N TYR A 147 13.47 -2.46 -0.33
CA TYR A 147 14.53 -2.60 -1.33
C TYR A 147 14.80 -1.29 -2.08
N LEU A 148 13.77 -0.60 -2.58
CA LEU A 148 13.93 0.67 -3.29
C LEU A 148 14.54 1.77 -2.40
N SER A 149 14.21 1.77 -1.10
CA SER A 149 14.77 2.72 -0.15
C SER A 149 16.24 2.47 0.16
N GLU A 150 16.70 1.23 0.05
CA GLU A 150 18.07 0.80 0.32
C GLU A 150 18.94 0.85 -0.95
N ALA A 151 18.44 0.35 -2.07
CA ALA A 151 19.20 0.11 -3.29
C ALA A 151 19.30 1.32 -4.24
N LEU A 152 18.46 2.36 -4.05
CA LEU A 152 18.48 3.56 -4.88
C LEU A 152 19.25 4.71 -4.25
N ALA A 153 19.90 5.51 -5.10
CA ALA A 153 20.50 6.79 -4.68
C ALA A 153 19.44 7.76 -4.13
N PRO A 154 19.75 8.56 -3.07
CA PRO A 154 18.79 9.44 -2.40
C PRO A 154 17.90 10.28 -3.33
N PRO A 155 18.40 10.90 -4.42
CA PRO A 155 17.56 11.71 -5.31
C PRO A 155 16.49 10.91 -6.06
N ARG A 156 16.70 9.61 -6.28
CA ARG A 156 15.76 8.73 -7.03
C ARG A 156 14.73 8.04 -6.12
N ARG A 157 14.99 7.93 -4.82
CA ARG A 157 14.13 7.21 -3.86
C ARG A 157 12.72 7.76 -3.81
N ALA A 158 12.58 9.07 -3.68
CA ALA A 158 11.26 9.71 -3.58
C ALA A 158 10.39 9.43 -4.82
N GLY A 159 10.97 9.53 -6.02
CA GLY A 159 10.27 9.23 -7.27
C GLY A 159 9.84 7.76 -7.37
N ALA A 160 10.72 6.83 -6.99
CA ALA A 160 10.42 5.39 -7.03
C ALA A 160 9.31 5.00 -6.02
N ILE A 161 9.38 5.51 -4.80
CA ILE A 161 8.34 5.30 -3.77
C ILE A 161 7.01 5.91 -4.23
N GLY A 162 7.06 7.11 -4.83
CA GLY A 162 5.87 7.74 -5.41
C GLY A 162 5.24 6.90 -6.53
N ALA A 163 6.06 6.37 -7.44
CA ALA A 163 5.59 5.48 -8.51
C ALA A 163 4.96 4.18 -7.97
N MET A 164 5.57 3.57 -6.94
CA MET A 164 5.00 2.41 -6.24
C MET A 164 3.64 2.74 -5.61
N SER A 165 3.55 3.85 -4.89
CA SER A 165 2.30 4.29 -4.25
C SER A 165 1.21 4.56 -5.28
N THR A 166 1.56 5.17 -6.42
CA THR A 166 0.62 5.40 -7.52
C THR A 166 0.16 4.07 -8.14
N SER A 167 1.06 3.09 -8.33
CA SER A 167 0.69 1.78 -8.86
C SER A 167 -0.30 1.05 -7.95
N PHE A 168 -0.18 1.20 -6.63
CA PHE A 168 -1.13 0.62 -5.66
C PHE A 168 -2.55 1.19 -5.83
N LEU A 169 -2.67 2.50 -6.05
CA LEU A 169 -3.97 3.14 -6.29
C LEU A 169 -4.54 2.76 -7.65
N VAL A 170 -3.71 2.84 -8.70
CA VAL A 170 -4.11 2.52 -10.07
C VAL A 170 -4.58 1.06 -10.19
N ALA A 171 -3.95 0.13 -9.45
CA ALA A 171 -4.39 -1.26 -9.38
C ALA A 171 -5.85 -1.40 -8.91
N GLY A 172 -6.34 -0.47 -8.08
CA GLY A 172 -7.72 -0.43 -7.61
C GLY A 172 -8.76 -0.32 -8.72
N ILE A 173 -8.41 0.29 -9.84
CA ILE A 173 -9.31 0.40 -11.00
C ILE A 173 -8.89 -0.58 -12.10
N VAL A 174 -7.60 -0.61 -12.45
CA VAL A 174 -7.10 -1.50 -13.51
C VAL A 174 -7.41 -2.96 -13.20
N GLY A 175 -7.26 -3.39 -11.93
CA GLY A 175 -7.60 -4.75 -11.50
C GLY A 175 -9.07 -5.09 -11.71
N GLN A 176 -9.97 -4.16 -11.39
CA GLN A 176 -11.41 -4.35 -11.60
C GLN A 176 -11.77 -4.40 -13.10
N VAL A 177 -11.18 -3.51 -13.89
CA VAL A 177 -11.42 -3.46 -15.34
C VAL A 177 -10.93 -4.73 -16.02
N LEU A 178 -9.69 -5.16 -15.73
CA LEU A 178 -9.13 -6.40 -16.28
C LEU A 178 -9.99 -7.60 -15.92
N ALA A 179 -10.37 -7.74 -14.64
CA ALA A 179 -11.19 -8.85 -14.18
C ALA A 179 -12.60 -8.84 -14.84
N SER A 180 -13.20 -7.65 -15.00
CA SER A 180 -14.48 -7.50 -15.67
C SER A 180 -14.40 -7.90 -17.14
N LEU A 181 -13.36 -7.45 -17.88
CA LEU A 181 -13.17 -7.79 -19.29
C LEU A 181 -12.95 -9.28 -19.48
N VAL A 182 -12.10 -9.89 -18.65
CA VAL A 182 -11.85 -11.34 -18.74
C VAL A 182 -13.10 -12.14 -18.40
N ALA A 183 -13.83 -11.76 -17.33
CA ALA A 183 -15.06 -12.44 -16.94
C ALA A 183 -16.14 -12.34 -18.02
N LEU A 184 -16.24 -11.18 -18.70
CA LEU A 184 -17.23 -10.94 -19.76
C LEU A 184 -16.96 -11.75 -21.02
N HIS A 185 -15.70 -11.88 -21.44
CA HIS A 185 -15.35 -12.46 -22.75
C HIS A 185 -14.88 -13.91 -22.68
N LEU A 186 -14.25 -14.31 -21.58
CA LEU A 186 -13.62 -15.63 -21.43
C LEU A 186 -14.20 -16.45 -20.27
N GLY A 187 -14.94 -15.79 -19.36
CA GLY A 187 -15.39 -16.36 -18.10
C GLY A 187 -14.39 -16.15 -16.96
N TRP A 188 -14.89 -16.14 -15.72
CA TRP A 188 -14.12 -15.77 -14.53
C TRP A 188 -12.90 -16.66 -14.27
N ARG A 189 -12.98 -17.95 -14.63
CA ARG A 189 -11.88 -18.92 -14.41
C ARG A 189 -10.62 -18.53 -15.14
N TRP A 190 -10.72 -17.92 -16.33
CA TRP A 190 -9.59 -17.49 -17.13
C TRP A 190 -8.81 -16.30 -16.55
N PHE A 191 -9.43 -15.54 -15.65
CA PHE A 191 -8.72 -14.46 -14.96
C PHE A 191 -7.48 -14.96 -14.20
N PHE A 192 -7.61 -16.10 -13.53
CA PHE A 192 -6.53 -16.62 -12.69
C PHE A 192 -5.32 -17.15 -13.48
N PRO A 193 -5.44 -18.00 -14.51
CA PRO A 193 -4.28 -18.42 -15.29
C PRO A 193 -3.65 -17.28 -16.08
N LEU A 194 -4.43 -16.34 -16.60
CA LEU A 194 -3.91 -15.14 -17.26
C LEU A 194 -3.04 -14.32 -16.29
N CYS A 195 -3.57 -14.01 -15.11
CA CYS A 195 -2.80 -13.28 -14.09
C CYS A 195 -1.61 -14.10 -13.56
N GLY A 196 -1.76 -15.41 -13.42
CA GLY A 196 -0.67 -16.32 -13.06
C GLY A 196 0.49 -16.26 -14.05
N GLY A 197 0.19 -16.26 -15.34
CA GLY A 197 1.19 -16.07 -16.41
C GLY A 197 1.91 -14.72 -16.33
N LEU A 198 1.15 -13.63 -16.10
CA LEU A 198 1.74 -12.30 -15.92
C LEU A 198 2.60 -12.22 -14.64
N LEU A 199 2.17 -12.87 -13.55
CA LEU A 199 2.95 -12.94 -12.32
C LEU A 199 4.23 -13.78 -12.48
N ALA A 200 4.21 -14.86 -13.29
CA ALA A 200 5.40 -15.63 -13.62
C ALA A 200 6.42 -14.79 -14.40
N VAL A 201 5.97 -13.99 -15.37
CA VAL A 201 6.82 -13.04 -16.08
C VAL A 201 7.38 -11.98 -15.13
N ALA A 202 6.55 -11.45 -14.23
CA ALA A 202 6.97 -10.49 -13.21
C ALA A 202 8.01 -11.10 -12.25
N LEU A 203 7.83 -12.35 -11.82
CA LEU A 203 8.81 -13.09 -11.02
C LEU A 203 10.15 -13.21 -11.75
N ALA A 204 10.14 -13.61 -13.03
CA ALA A 204 11.35 -13.69 -13.83
C ALA A 204 12.05 -12.32 -13.97
N ALA A 205 11.27 -11.25 -14.20
CA ALA A 205 11.81 -9.89 -14.26
C ALA A 205 12.42 -9.45 -12.93
N VAL A 206 11.76 -9.71 -11.80
CA VAL A 206 12.28 -9.40 -10.46
C VAL A 206 13.57 -10.15 -10.18
N LEU A 207 13.62 -11.45 -10.52
CA LEU A 207 14.83 -12.27 -10.35
C LEU A 207 16.02 -11.78 -11.22
N ALA A 208 15.73 -11.20 -12.38
CA ALA A 208 16.75 -10.68 -13.29
C ALA A 208 17.32 -9.31 -12.84
N VAL A 209 16.48 -8.46 -12.22
CA VAL A 209 16.88 -7.05 -11.95
C VAL A 209 17.13 -6.74 -10.48
N VAL A 210 16.62 -7.55 -9.55
CA VAL A 210 16.81 -7.37 -8.11
C VAL A 210 18.02 -8.16 -7.64
N HIS A 211 18.99 -7.48 -7.06
CA HIS A 211 20.19 -8.07 -6.49
C HIS A 211 20.20 -7.80 -4.99
N ASP A 212 20.49 -8.80 -4.18
CA ASP A 212 20.66 -8.58 -2.74
C ASP A 212 21.89 -7.70 -2.52
N ALA A 213 21.72 -6.61 -1.80
CA ALA A 213 22.85 -5.89 -1.21
C ALA A 213 23.48 -6.83 -0.17
N ALA A 214 24.80 -6.75 -0.02
CA ALA A 214 25.55 -7.46 1.02
C ALA A 214 25.25 -6.87 2.42
N SER A 215 23.99 -6.64 2.72
CA SER A 215 23.51 -6.18 4.03
C SER A 215 23.45 -7.42 4.93
N GLY A 216 24.34 -7.49 5.88
CA GLY A 216 24.28 -8.51 6.94
C GLY A 216 22.94 -8.44 7.69
N PRO A 217 22.58 -9.52 8.41
CA PRO A 217 21.32 -9.56 9.16
C PRO A 217 21.22 -8.34 10.06
N SER A 218 20.11 -7.59 9.95
CA SER A 218 19.83 -6.50 10.89
C SER A 218 19.77 -7.09 12.30
N GLY A 219 20.60 -6.58 13.22
CA GLY A 219 20.76 -7.15 14.56
C GLY A 219 19.54 -7.06 15.49
N SER A 220 18.35 -6.77 14.98
CA SER A 220 17.12 -6.73 15.75
C SER A 220 16.45 -8.12 15.75
N SER A 221 16.22 -8.69 16.95
CA SER A 221 15.50 -9.94 17.06
C SER A 221 14.05 -9.81 16.61
N LEU A 222 13.50 -10.85 15.97
CA LEU A 222 12.08 -10.92 15.57
C LEU A 222 11.15 -10.55 16.74
N ARG A 223 11.44 -11.08 17.94
CA ARG A 223 10.67 -10.78 19.15
C ARG A 223 10.68 -9.30 19.51
N GLY A 224 11.82 -8.63 19.34
CA GLY A 224 11.95 -7.18 19.58
C GLY A 224 11.11 -6.35 18.59
N GLN A 225 11.03 -6.75 17.34
CA GLN A 225 10.23 -6.09 16.31
C GLN A 225 8.72 -6.24 16.59
N PHE A 226 8.24 -7.44 16.95
CA PHE A 226 6.85 -7.65 17.37
C PHE A 226 6.49 -6.90 18.64
N ALA A 227 7.39 -6.84 19.63
CA ALA A 227 7.17 -6.07 20.84
C ALA A 227 7.09 -4.56 20.56
N SER A 228 7.89 -4.04 19.63
CA SER A 228 7.82 -2.62 19.23
C SER A 228 6.51 -2.30 18.52
N LEU A 229 6.02 -3.20 17.69
CA LEU A 229 4.75 -3.08 17.00
C LEU A 229 3.56 -3.07 17.96
N GLY A 230 3.55 -3.96 18.96
CA GLY A 230 2.52 -3.99 20.00
C GLY A 230 2.48 -2.70 20.82
N ARG A 231 3.63 -2.18 21.23
CA ARG A 231 3.71 -0.88 21.97
C ARG A 231 3.24 0.29 21.10
N LEU A 232 3.53 0.28 19.81
CA LEU A 232 3.09 1.32 18.89
C LEU A 232 1.57 1.29 18.70
N ALA A 233 0.99 0.11 18.55
CA ALA A 233 -0.42 -0.09 18.25
C ALA A 233 -1.37 0.44 19.34
N VAL A 234 -0.92 0.48 20.60
CA VAL A 234 -1.75 0.92 21.74
C VAL A 234 -1.62 2.42 22.05
N ARG A 235 -0.78 3.18 21.36
CA ARG A 235 -0.66 4.62 21.55
C ARG A 235 -1.95 5.33 21.13
N PRO A 236 -2.52 6.27 21.94
CA PRO A 236 -3.76 6.98 21.62
C PRO A 236 -3.75 7.66 20.24
N ALA A 237 -2.64 8.33 19.90
CA ALA A 237 -2.48 8.95 18.57
C ALA A 237 -2.51 7.91 17.43
N VAL A 238 -1.91 6.73 17.64
CA VAL A 238 -1.90 5.65 16.64
C VAL A 238 -3.27 4.99 16.54
N LEU A 239 -4.01 4.86 17.64
CA LEU A 239 -5.39 4.36 17.63
C LEU A 239 -6.32 5.28 16.82
N ALA A 240 -6.25 6.61 17.05
CA ALA A 240 -7.02 7.58 16.26
C ALA A 240 -6.65 7.53 14.77
N LEU A 241 -5.35 7.42 14.46
CA LEU A 241 -4.85 7.26 13.10
C LEU A 241 -5.36 5.96 12.47
N SER A 242 -5.37 4.86 13.22
CA SER A 242 -5.84 3.55 12.79
C SER A 242 -7.35 3.53 12.53
N LEU A 243 -8.14 4.21 13.37
CA LEU A 243 -9.58 4.36 13.19
C LEU A 243 -9.91 5.08 11.87
N ALA A 244 -9.15 6.11 11.51
CA ALA A 244 -9.32 6.75 10.21
C ALA A 244 -8.78 5.88 9.07
N HIS A 245 -7.65 5.20 9.26
CA HIS A 245 -6.96 4.46 8.20
C HIS A 245 -7.71 3.21 7.74
N VAL A 246 -8.34 2.48 8.67
CA VAL A 246 -9.13 1.29 8.37
C VAL A 246 -10.28 1.60 7.40
N THR A 247 -10.80 2.83 7.44
CA THR A 247 -11.93 3.23 6.60
C THR A 247 -11.56 3.44 5.15
N LEU A 248 -10.31 3.76 4.81
CA LEU A 248 -9.90 4.11 3.44
C LEU A 248 -10.25 3.02 2.43
N LEU A 249 -9.71 1.82 2.61
CA LEU A 249 -10.00 0.72 1.69
C LEU A 249 -11.32 0.00 2.02
N MET A 250 -11.79 0.03 3.26
CA MET A 250 -13.12 -0.49 3.61
C MET A 250 -14.19 0.22 2.78
N VAL A 251 -14.21 1.55 2.80
CA VAL A 251 -15.18 2.35 2.04
C VAL A 251 -14.97 2.20 0.54
N PHE A 252 -13.71 2.18 0.07
CA PHE A 252 -13.40 2.01 -1.35
C PHE A 252 -13.94 0.69 -1.90
N VAL A 253 -13.67 -0.41 -1.21
CA VAL A 253 -14.12 -1.74 -1.67
C VAL A 253 -15.63 -1.89 -1.50
N ALA A 254 -16.22 -1.38 -0.40
CA ALA A 254 -17.67 -1.41 -0.19
C ALA A 254 -18.42 -0.63 -1.29
N MET A 255 -17.96 0.58 -1.61
CA MET A 255 -18.56 1.43 -2.65
C MET A 255 -18.53 0.72 -4.01
N TYR A 256 -17.35 0.25 -4.46
CA TYR A 256 -17.23 -0.40 -5.77
C TYR A 256 -17.97 -1.75 -5.84
N THR A 257 -18.14 -2.46 -4.72
CA THR A 257 -18.97 -3.66 -4.64
C THR A 257 -20.44 -3.30 -4.77
N GLY A 258 -20.92 -2.31 -4.01
CA GLY A 258 -22.31 -1.90 -4.00
C GLY A 258 -22.77 -1.22 -5.30
N ILE A 259 -21.93 -0.33 -5.85
CA ILE A 259 -22.28 0.39 -7.10
C ILE A 259 -22.40 -0.57 -8.29
N GLY A 260 -21.60 -1.65 -8.33
CA GLY A 260 -21.69 -2.66 -9.37
C GLY A 260 -23.07 -3.31 -9.41
N GLY A 261 -23.53 -3.85 -8.28
CA GLY A 261 -24.86 -4.45 -8.17
C GLY A 261 -26.01 -3.45 -8.39
N HIS A 262 -25.83 -2.19 -7.97
CA HIS A 262 -26.82 -1.15 -8.23
C HIS A 262 -26.97 -0.84 -9.73
N LEU A 263 -25.86 -0.69 -10.45
CA LEU A 263 -25.89 -0.44 -11.89
C LEU A 263 -26.46 -1.62 -12.67
N GLU A 264 -26.18 -2.85 -12.25
CA GLU A 264 -26.82 -4.06 -12.79
C GLU A 264 -28.34 -4.05 -12.58
N SER A 265 -28.82 -3.64 -11.39
CA SER A 265 -30.25 -3.52 -11.08
C SER A 265 -30.97 -2.43 -11.90
N LEU A 266 -30.23 -1.42 -12.37
CA LEU A 266 -30.72 -0.40 -13.31
C LEU A 266 -30.67 -0.86 -14.78
N GLY A 267 -30.35 -2.12 -15.05
CA GLY A 267 -30.30 -2.69 -16.40
C GLY A 267 -29.08 -2.26 -17.22
N MET A 268 -28.02 -1.74 -16.57
CA MET A 268 -26.78 -1.33 -17.24
C MET A 268 -26.03 -2.53 -17.79
N ARG A 269 -25.53 -2.41 -19.02
CA ARG A 269 -24.68 -3.44 -19.64
C ARG A 269 -23.35 -3.55 -18.88
N PRO A 270 -22.78 -4.76 -18.74
CA PRO A 270 -21.47 -4.95 -18.09
C PRO A 270 -20.34 -4.07 -18.69
N SER A 271 -20.36 -3.88 -20.03
CA SER A 271 -19.41 -2.98 -20.69
C SER A 271 -19.52 -1.52 -20.25
N THR A 272 -20.73 -1.04 -20.01
CA THR A 272 -20.99 0.32 -19.50
C THR A 272 -20.46 0.46 -18.05
N ILE A 273 -20.65 -0.56 -17.22
CA ILE A 273 -20.14 -0.59 -15.84
C ILE A 273 -18.60 -0.51 -15.84
N ILE A 274 -17.93 -1.18 -16.77
CA ILE A 274 -16.48 -1.08 -16.94
C ILE A 274 -16.06 0.35 -17.26
N LEU A 275 -16.74 1.04 -18.17
CA LEU A 275 -16.44 2.44 -18.53
C LEU A 275 -16.62 3.38 -17.34
N ILE A 276 -17.67 3.16 -16.52
CA ILE A 276 -17.92 3.95 -15.31
C ILE A 276 -16.77 3.80 -14.30
N ARG A 277 -16.26 2.58 -14.12
CA ARG A 277 -15.08 2.33 -13.28
C ARG A 277 -13.83 3.05 -13.79
N LEU A 278 -13.62 3.05 -15.13
CA LEU A 278 -12.49 3.77 -15.75
C LEU A 278 -12.58 5.29 -15.59
N ALA A 279 -13.77 5.86 -15.52
CA ALA A 279 -13.95 7.31 -15.39
C ALA A 279 -13.25 7.91 -14.15
N ALA A 280 -13.11 7.13 -13.08
CA ALA A 280 -12.42 7.57 -11.87
C ALA A 280 -10.88 7.38 -11.90
N LEU A 281 -10.34 6.69 -12.92
CA LEU A 281 -8.90 6.43 -13.02
C LEU A 281 -8.03 7.71 -13.02
N PRO A 282 -8.37 8.79 -13.76
CA PRO A 282 -7.57 10.01 -13.73
C PRO A 282 -7.44 10.63 -12.33
N ALA A 283 -8.47 10.49 -11.49
CA ALA A 283 -8.46 11.03 -10.12
C ALA A 283 -7.40 10.33 -9.23
N MET A 284 -7.00 9.09 -9.53
CA MET A 284 -5.94 8.39 -8.78
C MET A 284 -4.58 9.08 -8.89
N PHE A 285 -4.31 9.79 -9.99
CA PHE A 285 -3.06 10.53 -10.17
C PHE A 285 -2.95 11.78 -9.29
N LEU A 286 -4.03 12.22 -8.64
CA LEU A 286 -3.98 13.26 -7.62
C LEU A 286 -3.11 12.86 -6.42
N SER A 287 -2.84 11.58 -6.23
CA SER A 287 -1.86 11.11 -5.24
C SER A 287 -0.46 11.73 -5.43
N LEU A 288 -0.07 12.03 -6.66
CA LEU A 288 1.20 12.70 -6.97
C LEU A 288 1.19 14.18 -6.52
N VAL A 289 0.02 14.79 -6.46
CA VAL A 289 -0.16 16.18 -6.01
C VAL A 289 -0.01 16.28 -4.48
N ALA A 290 -0.36 15.22 -3.74
CA ALA A 290 -0.26 15.21 -2.28
C ALA A 290 1.18 15.52 -1.79
N GLY A 291 2.21 15.00 -2.49
CA GLY A 291 3.60 15.32 -2.20
C GLY A 291 3.97 16.79 -2.40
N ARG A 292 3.38 17.45 -3.42
CA ARG A 292 3.56 18.89 -3.67
C ARG A 292 2.85 19.73 -2.63
N LEU A 293 1.65 19.32 -2.21
CA LEU A 293 0.91 19.99 -1.15
C LEU A 293 1.65 19.90 0.20
N ALA A 294 2.37 18.80 0.46
CA ALA A 294 3.13 18.60 1.69
C ALA A 294 4.28 19.61 1.88
N VAL A 295 4.66 20.37 0.86
CA VAL A 295 5.61 21.48 0.99
C VAL A 295 5.01 22.66 1.77
N ARG A 296 3.68 22.86 1.70
CA ARG A 296 2.98 23.97 2.33
C ARG A 296 2.03 23.54 3.44
N TRP A 297 1.52 22.33 3.39
CA TRP A 297 0.52 21.78 4.30
C TRP A 297 1.08 20.60 5.08
N SER A 298 0.66 20.44 6.32
CA SER A 298 0.99 19.23 7.08
C SER A 298 0.25 17.99 6.51
N TRP A 299 0.82 16.82 6.69
CA TRP A 299 0.18 15.57 6.27
C TRP A 299 -1.20 15.36 6.90
N ALA A 300 -1.41 15.83 8.15
CA ALA A 300 -2.72 15.80 8.80
C ALA A 300 -3.75 16.71 8.12
N GLN A 301 -3.34 17.87 7.58
CA GLN A 301 -4.23 18.76 6.82
C GLN A 301 -4.61 18.13 5.47
N ILE A 302 -3.64 17.52 4.78
CA ILE A 302 -3.88 16.81 3.52
C ILE A 302 -4.82 15.61 3.74
N ALA A 303 -4.62 14.85 4.82
CA ALA A 303 -5.51 13.74 5.18
C ALA A 303 -6.95 14.24 5.45
N ARG A 304 -7.11 15.33 6.23
CA ARG A 304 -8.44 15.95 6.48
C ARG A 304 -9.12 16.38 5.19
N LEU A 305 -8.39 17.05 4.29
CA LEU A 305 -8.91 17.42 2.98
C LEU A 305 -9.35 16.18 2.21
N GLY A 306 -8.52 15.14 2.15
CA GLY A 306 -8.82 13.90 1.45
C GLY A 306 -10.06 13.20 1.99
N PHE A 307 -10.18 13.03 3.32
CA PHE A 307 -11.38 12.44 3.95
C PHE A 307 -12.62 13.31 3.75
N GLY A 308 -12.50 14.63 3.84
CA GLY A 308 -13.61 15.55 3.60
C GLY A 308 -14.12 15.47 2.16
N VAL A 309 -13.22 15.50 1.17
CA VAL A 309 -13.57 15.34 -0.26
C VAL A 309 -14.19 13.98 -0.52
N SER A 310 -13.64 12.91 0.08
CA SER A 310 -14.23 11.56 -0.02
C SER A 310 -15.64 11.50 0.58
N ALA A 311 -15.86 12.12 1.74
CA ALA A 311 -17.18 12.14 2.37
C ALA A 311 -18.21 12.92 1.51
N LEU A 312 -17.81 14.03 0.92
CA LEU A 312 -18.67 14.80 0.01
C LEU A 312 -19.00 14.01 -1.25
N GLY A 313 -18.01 13.34 -1.87
CA GLY A 313 -18.25 12.45 -3.01
C GLY A 313 -19.23 11.33 -2.68
N MET A 314 -19.04 10.67 -1.53
CA MET A 314 -19.90 9.56 -1.08
C MET A 314 -21.33 10.04 -0.76
N LEU A 315 -21.48 11.20 -0.12
CA LEU A 315 -22.78 11.82 0.10
C LEU A 315 -23.47 12.15 -1.24
N GLY A 316 -22.71 12.67 -2.21
CA GLY A 316 -23.21 12.93 -3.55
C GLY A 316 -23.71 11.65 -4.25
N GLU A 317 -23.01 10.51 -4.11
CA GLU A 317 -23.47 9.21 -4.61
C GLU A 317 -24.79 8.78 -3.97
N ALA A 318 -24.97 9.01 -2.66
CA ALA A 318 -26.22 8.70 -1.97
C ALA A 318 -27.39 9.57 -2.47
N LEU A 319 -27.15 10.86 -2.73
CA LEU A 319 -28.18 11.79 -3.17
C LEU A 319 -28.51 11.63 -4.66
N LEU A 320 -27.53 11.28 -5.48
CA LEU A 320 -27.64 11.16 -6.94
C LEU A 320 -27.68 9.70 -7.41
N ALA A 321 -28.06 8.74 -6.53
CA ALA A 321 -28.02 7.31 -6.81
C ALA A 321 -28.83 6.89 -8.07
N GLN A 322 -29.83 7.68 -8.47
CA GLN A 322 -30.65 7.41 -9.66
C GLN A 322 -30.11 8.08 -10.93
N SER A 323 -29.09 8.93 -10.82
CA SER A 323 -28.50 9.65 -11.95
C SER A 323 -27.14 9.05 -12.29
N LEU A 324 -27.03 8.45 -13.47
CA LEU A 324 -25.76 7.86 -13.93
C LEU A 324 -24.64 8.93 -13.98
N ALA A 325 -24.92 10.11 -14.54
CA ALA A 325 -23.95 11.21 -14.58
C ALA A 325 -23.55 11.68 -13.18
N GLY A 326 -24.55 11.77 -12.27
CA GLY A 326 -24.33 12.10 -10.87
C GLY A 326 -23.43 11.07 -10.16
N LEU A 327 -23.71 9.77 -10.31
CA LEU A 327 -22.89 8.70 -9.76
C LEU A 327 -21.45 8.76 -10.25
N VAL A 328 -21.24 8.92 -11.57
CA VAL A 328 -19.90 9.00 -12.16
C VAL A 328 -19.14 10.22 -11.61
N ALA A 329 -19.77 11.39 -11.61
CA ALA A 329 -19.14 12.62 -11.12
C ALA A 329 -18.77 12.50 -9.63
N CYS A 330 -19.68 11.98 -8.81
CA CYS A 330 -19.45 11.80 -7.38
C CYS A 330 -18.40 10.72 -7.08
N SER A 331 -18.36 9.63 -7.86
CA SER A 331 -17.30 8.62 -7.78
C SER A 331 -15.91 9.22 -8.07
N VAL A 332 -15.80 10.09 -9.08
CA VAL A 332 -14.55 10.81 -9.38
C VAL A 332 -14.12 11.68 -8.20
N VAL A 333 -15.07 12.43 -7.59
CA VAL A 333 -14.79 13.25 -6.40
C VAL A 333 -14.37 12.39 -5.22
N TYR A 334 -15.08 11.29 -4.97
CA TYR A 334 -14.73 10.33 -3.90
C TYR A 334 -13.32 9.79 -4.08
N VAL A 335 -12.98 9.29 -5.27
CA VAL A 335 -11.67 8.73 -5.59
C VAL A 335 -10.56 9.79 -5.50
N ALA A 336 -10.84 11.04 -5.89
CA ALA A 336 -9.91 12.16 -5.72
C ALA A 336 -9.55 12.39 -4.24
N GLY A 337 -10.55 12.30 -3.36
CA GLY A 337 -10.33 12.39 -1.92
C GLY A 337 -9.46 11.23 -1.38
N VAL A 338 -9.74 9.99 -1.80
CA VAL A 338 -8.93 8.80 -1.45
C VAL A 338 -7.50 8.96 -1.94
N ALA A 339 -7.29 9.46 -3.16
CA ALA A 339 -5.97 9.67 -3.73
C ALA A 339 -5.12 10.70 -2.95
N LEU A 340 -5.74 11.68 -2.30
CA LEU A 340 -5.07 12.61 -1.39
C LEU A 340 -4.85 12.01 0.00
N ALA A 341 -5.85 11.31 0.54
CA ALA A 341 -5.78 10.75 1.90
C ALA A 341 -4.76 9.62 2.02
N ALA A 342 -4.66 8.70 1.05
CA ALA A 342 -3.83 7.52 1.16
C ALA A 342 -2.33 7.83 1.39
N PRO A 343 -1.65 8.65 0.57
CA PRO A 343 -0.24 8.98 0.81
C PRO A 343 -0.03 9.80 2.10
N ALA A 344 -1.02 10.61 2.48
CA ALA A 344 -0.96 11.37 3.72
C ALA A 344 -1.01 10.45 4.94
N MET A 345 -1.87 9.44 4.95
CA MET A 345 -1.96 8.46 6.02
C MET A 345 -0.68 7.62 6.14
N ILE A 346 -0.11 7.16 5.02
CA ILE A 346 1.17 6.44 5.00
C ILE A 346 2.27 7.31 5.64
N SER A 347 2.33 8.58 5.28
CA SER A 347 3.32 9.53 5.81
C SER A 347 3.13 9.77 7.32
N LEU A 348 1.89 9.88 7.80
CA LEU A 348 1.59 10.03 9.22
C LEU A 348 2.04 8.81 10.04
N TYR A 349 1.79 7.58 9.54
CA TYR A 349 2.30 6.37 10.19
C TYR A 349 3.83 6.37 10.28
N GLY A 350 4.51 6.78 9.21
CA GLY A 350 5.97 6.91 9.19
C GLY A 350 6.51 7.94 10.20
N LEU A 351 5.77 9.03 10.45
CA LEU A 351 6.14 10.07 11.42
C LEU A 351 5.91 9.62 12.87
N VAL A 352 4.75 9.06 13.16
CA VAL A 352 4.37 8.66 14.54
C VAL A 352 5.18 7.45 15.03
N SER A 353 5.63 6.61 14.11
CA SER A 353 6.40 5.41 14.44
C SER A 353 7.90 5.63 14.56
N ALA A 354 8.42 6.82 14.32
CA ALA A 354 9.85 7.09 14.46
C ALA A 354 10.33 6.81 15.90
N PRO A 355 11.51 6.18 16.11
CA PRO A 355 12.48 5.75 15.11
C PRO A 355 12.14 4.41 14.41
N ASN A 356 11.17 3.63 14.91
CA ASN A 356 10.81 2.29 14.45
C ASN A 356 9.88 2.31 13.22
N ARG A 357 10.28 2.99 12.14
CA ARG A 357 9.44 3.18 10.95
C ARG A 357 8.95 1.88 10.31
N GLY A 358 9.74 0.81 10.39
CA GLY A 358 9.34 -0.51 9.88
C GLY A 358 8.08 -1.05 10.55
N SER A 359 8.00 -0.97 11.89
CA SER A 359 6.80 -1.35 12.65
C SER A 359 5.60 -0.48 12.28
N GLY A 360 5.81 0.84 12.08
CA GLY A 360 4.74 1.74 11.64
C GLY A 360 4.20 1.38 10.27
N MET A 361 5.05 1.06 9.31
CA MET A 361 4.64 0.66 7.96
C MET A 361 3.94 -0.71 7.95
N ALA A 362 4.38 -1.65 8.79
CA ALA A 362 3.71 -2.93 8.96
C ALA A 362 2.29 -2.74 9.53
N LEU A 363 2.14 -1.90 10.56
CA LEU A 363 0.84 -1.57 11.14
C LEU A 363 -0.06 -0.82 10.16
N ASN A 364 0.49 0.14 9.39
CA ASN A 364 -0.21 0.83 8.33
C ASN A 364 -0.85 -0.15 7.34
N GLY A 365 -0.06 -1.08 6.80
CA GLY A 365 -0.56 -2.09 5.87
C GLY A 365 -1.59 -3.02 6.52
N PHE A 366 -1.32 -3.51 7.73
CA PHE A 366 -2.24 -4.37 8.46
C PHE A 366 -3.62 -3.72 8.62
N ILE A 367 -3.69 -2.52 9.18
CA ILE A 367 -4.94 -1.79 9.43
C ILE A 367 -5.70 -1.52 8.13
N LEU A 368 -4.98 -1.09 7.08
CA LEU A 368 -5.56 -0.78 5.78
C LEU A 368 -6.28 -2.00 5.18
N PHE A 369 -5.64 -3.18 5.22
CA PHE A 369 -6.18 -4.39 4.60
C PHE A 369 -7.17 -5.15 5.50
N VAL A 370 -7.14 -4.96 6.83
CA VAL A 370 -8.26 -5.33 7.71
C VAL A 370 -9.52 -4.58 7.28
N GLY A 371 -9.43 -3.28 7.01
CA GLY A 371 -10.55 -2.51 6.45
C GLY A 371 -11.05 -3.08 5.13
N THR A 372 -10.14 -3.44 4.22
CA THR A 372 -10.49 -4.05 2.93
C THR A 372 -11.32 -5.32 3.09
N SER A 373 -11.02 -6.15 4.10
CA SER A 373 -11.73 -7.40 4.35
C SER A 373 -13.19 -7.20 4.78
N ALA A 374 -13.46 -6.08 5.45
CA ALA A 374 -14.81 -5.71 5.91
C ALA A 374 -15.67 -5.07 4.81
N GLY A 375 -15.05 -4.46 3.77
CA GLY A 375 -15.77 -3.72 2.74
C GLY A 375 -16.88 -4.50 2.05
N PRO A 376 -16.62 -5.67 1.45
CA PRO A 376 -17.65 -6.47 0.77
C PRO A 376 -18.74 -6.97 1.71
N LEU A 377 -18.42 -7.27 2.97
CA LEU A 377 -19.38 -7.68 3.99
C LEU A 377 -20.35 -6.53 4.30
N LEU A 378 -19.82 -5.32 4.42
CA LEU A 378 -20.62 -4.12 4.63
C LEU A 378 -21.51 -3.84 3.42
N ALA A 379 -21.00 -3.99 2.20
CA ALA A 379 -21.79 -3.83 0.98
C ALA A 379 -22.95 -4.84 0.89
N SER A 380 -22.72 -6.10 1.29
CA SER A 380 -23.74 -7.15 1.25
C SER A 380 -24.80 -7.03 2.36
N SER A 381 -24.52 -6.29 3.43
CA SER A 381 -25.47 -6.07 4.55
C SER A 381 -26.45 -4.93 4.31
N ALA A 382 -26.15 -4.03 3.36
CA ALA A 382 -27.00 -2.88 3.09
C ALA A 382 -28.15 -3.23 2.11
N PRO A 383 -29.40 -2.83 2.41
CA PRO A 383 -30.55 -3.19 1.58
C PRO A 383 -30.57 -2.48 0.22
N THR A 384 -29.99 -1.29 0.13
CA THR A 384 -29.89 -0.50 -1.11
C THR A 384 -28.54 0.19 -1.21
N PHE A 385 -28.12 0.53 -2.44
CA PHE A 385 -26.91 1.31 -2.66
C PHE A 385 -26.96 2.67 -1.97
N ARG A 386 -28.13 3.34 -1.97
CA ARG A 386 -28.31 4.62 -1.27
C ARG A 386 -28.05 4.49 0.23
N THR A 387 -28.59 3.46 0.86
CA THR A 387 -28.37 3.17 2.30
C THR A 387 -26.89 2.88 2.55
N LEU A 388 -26.25 2.09 1.70
CA LEU A 388 -24.82 1.83 1.77
C LEU A 388 -24.02 3.14 1.72
N ALA A 389 -24.25 3.99 0.72
CA ALA A 389 -23.53 5.25 0.53
C ALA A 389 -23.71 6.21 1.73
N LEU A 390 -24.90 6.25 2.35
CA LEU A 390 -25.10 7.03 3.58
C LEU A 390 -24.30 6.47 4.77
N ILE A 391 -24.27 5.15 4.95
CA ILE A 391 -23.45 4.49 5.98
C ILE A 391 -21.98 4.81 5.75
N LEU A 392 -21.50 4.68 4.50
CA LEU A 392 -20.11 4.97 4.14
C LEU A 392 -19.75 6.45 4.36
N THR A 393 -20.70 7.37 4.09
CA THR A 393 -20.53 8.80 4.41
C THR A 393 -20.34 9.02 5.91
N GLY A 394 -21.15 8.37 6.75
CA GLY A 394 -21.02 8.42 8.20
C GLY A 394 -19.67 7.89 8.69
N ILE A 395 -19.21 6.77 8.11
CA ILE A 395 -17.90 6.18 8.41
C ILE A 395 -16.76 7.16 8.04
N LEU A 396 -16.83 7.83 6.88
CA LEU A 396 -15.84 8.83 6.48
C LEU A 396 -15.89 10.09 7.36
N ALA A 397 -17.07 10.48 7.85
CA ALA A 397 -17.20 11.58 8.82
C ALA A 397 -16.52 11.24 10.16
N VAL A 398 -16.67 10.00 10.65
CA VAL A 398 -15.96 9.50 11.83
C VAL A 398 -14.43 9.50 11.60
N ALA A 399 -13.98 9.07 10.42
CA ALA A 399 -12.56 9.12 10.06
C ALA A 399 -12.02 10.55 10.04
N LEU A 400 -12.79 11.49 9.48
CA LEU A 400 -12.44 12.91 9.46
C LEU A 400 -12.35 13.49 10.87
N ALA A 401 -13.27 13.13 11.77
CA ALA A 401 -13.23 13.52 13.18
C ALA A 401 -11.99 12.95 13.89
N ALA A 402 -11.68 11.65 13.67
CA ALA A 402 -10.50 11.01 14.24
C ALA A 402 -9.18 11.68 13.81
N ILE A 403 -9.03 12.00 12.51
CA ILE A 403 -7.87 12.74 12.00
C ILE A 403 -7.83 14.19 12.52
N THR A 404 -8.96 14.78 12.80
CA THR A 404 -9.00 16.14 13.36
C THR A 404 -8.52 16.16 14.80
N GLY A 405 -8.90 15.16 15.60
CA GLY A 405 -8.43 14.98 16.98
C GLY A 405 -6.99 14.47 17.09
N PHE A 406 -6.45 13.85 16.04
CA PHE A 406 -5.13 13.23 16.04
C PHE A 406 -4.00 14.17 16.51
N LYS A 407 -4.02 15.46 16.12
CA LYS A 407 -2.96 16.41 16.49
C LYS A 407 -2.90 16.62 18.00
N ALA A 408 -4.05 16.80 18.65
CA ALA A 408 -4.10 16.98 20.11
C ALA A 408 -3.57 15.74 20.86
N LEU A 409 -3.91 14.53 20.38
CA LEU A 409 -3.42 13.28 20.95
C LEU A 409 -1.91 13.08 20.71
N ALA A 410 -1.42 13.43 19.51
CA ALA A 410 0.00 13.32 19.19
C ALA A 410 0.88 14.30 19.99
N ASP A 411 0.36 15.48 20.35
CA ASP A 411 1.05 16.44 21.19
C ASP A 411 1.02 16.00 22.68
N ALA A 412 0.00 15.28 23.12
CA ALA A 412 -0.10 14.71 24.46
C ALA A 412 0.78 13.45 24.66
N ASP A 413 1.09 12.73 23.59
CA ASP A 413 1.97 11.52 23.60
C ASP A 413 3.47 11.85 23.64
N ARG A 414 3.87 13.13 23.53
CA ARG A 414 5.27 13.62 23.61
C ARG A 414 5.67 14.02 25.00
#